data_c1686c353d6bdc5f00348075b59e053c
#
_entry.id   c1686c353d6bdc5f00348075b59e053c
#
_cell.length_a   1.000
_cell.length_b   1.000
_cell.length_c   1.000
_cell.angle_alpha   90.00
_cell.angle_beta   90.00
_cell.angle_gamma   90.00
#
_symmetry.space_group_name_H-M   'P 1'
#
loop_
_entity.id
_entity.type
_entity.pdbx_description
1 polymer ?
#
loop_
_entity_poly.entity_id
_entity_poly.type
_entity_poly.pdbx_seq_one_letter_code
_entity_poly.pdbx_strand_id
1 'polypeptide(L)'
;CWDTLLEYHAGLQGNSFTNWQKVTPRINAFMQKVLQSGSHVICTMRCKQDYVLSEKNGKMIPEKVGLKAVMRDGIDYEFTIVFDINMKHQTIASKDRTNLFIGKPDFTITPTTGQIILDWCNDGVNLEMIRSKINSSKTIEELTAIYHQYPEWYQQLTSDFMQKKAALQVQKNQPTINYTPNYIRYGNNAVAASQS
;
A
#
# COMPACT_ATOMS: atom_id res chain seq x y z
N CYS A 1 -21.43 15.36 -9.01
CA CYS A 1 -21.43 13.89 -9.14
C CYS A 1 -22.60 13.25 -8.41
N TRP A 2 -22.72 13.40 -7.08
CA TRP A 2 -23.85 12.82 -6.32
C TRP A 2 -25.18 13.48 -6.66
N ASP A 3 -25.21 14.81 -6.71
CA ASP A 3 -26.42 15.57 -7.06
C ASP A 3 -26.95 15.17 -8.45
N THR A 4 -26.08 15.00 -9.45
CA THR A 4 -26.45 14.53 -10.79
C THR A 4 -27.07 13.14 -10.78
N LEU A 5 -26.59 12.24 -9.90
CA LEU A 5 -27.18 10.91 -9.75
C LEU A 5 -28.56 10.96 -9.06
N LEU A 6 -28.74 11.89 -8.10
CA LEU A 6 -30.04 12.14 -7.48
C LEU A 6 -31.04 12.73 -8.46
N GLU A 7 -30.61 13.69 -9.31
CA GLU A 7 -31.43 14.24 -10.38
C GLU A 7 -31.83 13.15 -11.39
N TYR A 8 -30.90 12.31 -11.79
CA TYR A 8 -31.21 11.18 -12.64
C TYR A 8 -32.22 10.24 -12.01
N HIS A 9 -32.04 9.90 -10.72
CA HIS A 9 -32.98 9.05 -9.97
C HIS A 9 -34.38 9.69 -9.91
N ALA A 10 -34.47 11.01 -9.63
CA ALA A 10 -35.72 11.73 -9.55
C ALA A 10 -36.48 11.80 -10.89
N GLY A 11 -35.74 11.82 -12.01
CA GLY A 11 -36.32 11.79 -13.36
C GLY A 11 -36.83 10.41 -13.82
N LEU A 12 -36.56 9.36 -13.07
CA LEU A 12 -37.03 8.01 -13.42
C LEU A 12 -38.50 7.80 -13.02
N GLN A 13 -39.30 7.33 -13.96
CA GLN A 13 -40.67 6.94 -13.67
C GLN A 13 -40.76 5.62 -12.88
N GLY A 14 -41.81 5.46 -12.09
CA GLY A 14 -42.10 4.26 -11.33
C GLY A 14 -41.77 4.36 -9.85
N ASN A 15 -41.52 3.23 -9.20
CA ASN A 15 -41.26 3.19 -7.77
C ASN A 15 -39.83 3.66 -7.47
N SER A 16 -39.71 4.68 -6.63
CA SER A 16 -38.43 5.26 -6.20
C SER A 16 -37.45 4.22 -5.65
N PHE A 17 -37.95 3.26 -4.85
CA PHE A 17 -37.12 2.21 -4.29
C PHE A 17 -36.47 1.31 -5.36
N THR A 18 -37.27 0.89 -6.35
CA THR A 18 -36.75 0.03 -7.45
C THR A 18 -35.86 0.80 -8.43
N ASN A 19 -36.02 2.14 -8.54
CA ASN A 19 -35.18 2.97 -9.40
C ASN A 19 -33.72 3.01 -8.94
N TRP A 20 -33.43 2.76 -7.65
CA TRP A 20 -32.06 2.64 -7.17
C TRP A 20 -31.29 1.50 -7.82
N GLN A 21 -31.94 0.46 -8.32
CA GLN A 21 -31.28 -0.60 -9.08
C GLN A 21 -30.59 -0.08 -10.37
N LYS A 22 -31.09 1.03 -10.94
CA LYS A 22 -30.53 1.68 -12.13
C LYS A 22 -29.41 2.67 -11.77
N VAL A 23 -29.44 3.25 -10.59
CA VAL A 23 -28.47 4.28 -10.09
C VAL A 23 -27.23 3.60 -9.48
N THR A 24 -27.46 2.55 -8.69
CA THR A 24 -26.38 1.84 -7.99
C THR A 24 -25.22 1.38 -8.90
N PRO A 25 -25.46 0.77 -10.08
CA PRO A 25 -24.36 0.37 -10.96
C PRO A 25 -23.50 1.54 -11.44
N ARG A 26 -24.08 2.74 -11.61
CA ARG A 26 -23.36 3.94 -12.02
C ARG A 26 -22.40 4.43 -10.92
N ILE A 27 -22.85 4.39 -9.66
CA ILE A 27 -22.01 4.73 -8.49
C ILE A 27 -20.86 3.72 -8.39
N ASN A 28 -21.17 2.43 -8.48
CA ASN A 28 -20.18 1.39 -8.39
C ASN A 28 -19.14 1.48 -9.52
N ALA A 29 -19.56 1.78 -10.75
CA ALA A 29 -18.66 1.98 -11.88
C ALA A 29 -17.73 3.20 -11.67
N PHE A 30 -18.26 4.29 -11.09
CA PHE A 30 -17.43 5.44 -10.73
C PHE A 30 -16.40 5.09 -9.67
N MET A 31 -16.83 4.42 -8.59
CA MET A 31 -15.92 4.00 -7.53
C MET A 31 -14.86 3.01 -8.01
N GLN A 32 -15.22 2.07 -8.86
CA GLN A 32 -14.24 1.18 -9.45
C GLN A 32 -13.17 1.91 -10.25
N LYS A 33 -13.54 2.95 -11.01
CA LYS A 33 -12.55 3.78 -11.72
C LYS A 33 -11.61 4.52 -10.76
N VAL A 34 -12.14 5.00 -9.63
CA VAL A 34 -11.30 5.63 -8.59
C VAL A 34 -10.32 4.62 -8.02
N LEU A 35 -10.79 3.44 -7.62
CA LEU A 35 -9.98 2.40 -6.98
C LEU A 35 -8.95 1.76 -7.92
N GLN A 36 -9.27 1.68 -9.21
CA GLN A 36 -8.37 1.12 -10.25
C GLN A 36 -7.47 2.17 -10.89
N SER A 37 -7.54 3.43 -10.42
CA SER A 37 -6.67 4.49 -10.92
C SER A 37 -5.21 4.19 -10.56
N GLY A 38 -4.31 4.31 -11.52
CA GLY A 38 -2.86 4.28 -11.29
C GLY A 38 -2.30 5.57 -10.66
N SER A 39 -3.17 6.47 -10.21
CA SER A 39 -2.82 7.77 -9.62
C SER A 39 -3.41 7.93 -8.23
N HIS A 40 -2.81 8.79 -7.41
CA HIS A 40 -3.43 9.23 -6.17
C HIS A 40 -4.69 10.05 -6.49
N VAL A 41 -5.81 9.67 -5.88
CA VAL A 41 -7.10 10.34 -6.08
C VAL A 41 -7.54 11.00 -4.79
N ILE A 42 -7.75 12.32 -4.83
CA ILE A 42 -8.29 13.10 -3.72
C ILE A 42 -9.72 13.47 -4.07
N CYS A 43 -10.66 13.02 -3.23
CA CYS A 43 -12.08 13.33 -3.37
C CYS A 43 -12.51 14.30 -2.26
N THR A 44 -13.24 15.34 -2.63
CA THR A 44 -13.86 16.26 -1.67
C THR A 44 -15.36 16.06 -1.67
N MET A 45 -15.95 16.00 -0.48
CA MET A 45 -17.39 15.83 -0.31
C MET A 45 -17.92 16.87 0.66
N ARG A 46 -19.13 17.39 0.37
CA ARG A 46 -19.84 18.21 1.34
C ARG A 46 -20.29 17.35 2.52
N CYS A 47 -20.22 17.91 3.73
CA CYS A 47 -20.72 17.26 4.93
C CYS A 47 -21.95 17.98 5.45
N LYS A 48 -22.84 17.22 6.10
CA LYS A 48 -23.94 17.72 6.91
C LYS A 48 -23.80 17.21 8.34
N GLN A 49 -24.43 17.92 9.28
CA GLN A 49 -24.50 17.48 10.66
C GLN A 49 -25.28 16.17 10.73
N ASP A 50 -24.70 15.16 11.35
CA ASP A 50 -25.39 13.90 11.63
C ASP A 50 -26.01 13.90 13.03
N TYR A 51 -27.18 13.28 13.15
CA TYR A 51 -27.93 13.20 14.39
C TYR A 51 -28.35 11.76 14.62
N VAL A 52 -28.18 11.29 15.84
CA VAL A 52 -28.76 10.02 16.31
C VAL A 52 -29.84 10.33 17.32
N LEU A 53 -30.89 9.54 17.30
CA LEU A 53 -31.90 9.61 18.35
C LEU A 53 -31.37 8.83 19.56
N SER A 54 -31.07 9.55 20.64
CA SER A 54 -30.70 8.94 21.93
C SER A 54 -31.84 9.06 22.92
N GLU A 55 -32.08 8.03 23.72
CA GLU A 55 -33.10 8.06 24.76
C GLU A 55 -32.54 8.76 26.01
N LYS A 56 -33.15 9.89 26.39
CA LYS A 56 -32.87 10.58 27.64
C LYS A 56 -34.18 10.77 28.42
N ASN A 57 -34.26 10.21 29.61
CA ASN A 57 -35.45 10.31 30.49
C ASN A 57 -36.76 9.82 29.82
N GLY A 58 -36.70 8.69 29.09
CA GLY A 58 -37.85 8.12 28.40
C GLY A 58 -38.30 8.89 27.16
N LYS A 59 -37.52 9.88 26.69
CA LYS A 59 -37.77 10.64 25.45
C LYS A 59 -36.62 10.47 24.46
N MET A 60 -37.00 10.26 23.20
CA MET A 60 -36.01 10.24 22.09
C MET A 60 -35.63 11.67 21.73
N ILE A 61 -34.37 12.02 21.96
CA ILE A 61 -33.82 13.36 21.70
C ILE A 61 -32.74 13.23 20.62
N PRO A 62 -32.78 14.09 19.55
CA PRO A 62 -31.73 14.14 18.57
C PRO A 62 -30.40 14.61 19.19
N GLU A 63 -29.40 13.78 19.16
CA GLU A 63 -28.04 14.09 19.62
C GLU A 63 -27.10 14.21 18.41
N LYS A 64 -26.25 15.24 18.39
CA LYS A 64 -25.25 15.43 17.34
C LYS A 64 -24.12 14.42 17.53
N VAL A 65 -23.86 13.62 16.51
CA VAL A 65 -22.81 12.58 16.59
C VAL A 65 -21.61 12.84 15.68
N GLY A 66 -21.67 13.87 14.83
CA GLY A 66 -20.54 14.21 13.97
C GLY A 66 -20.96 14.79 12.63
N LEU A 67 -20.09 14.68 11.66
CA LEU A 67 -20.32 15.07 10.28
C LEU A 67 -20.55 13.81 9.44
N LYS A 68 -21.54 13.87 8.55
CA LYS A 68 -21.81 12.81 7.58
C LYS A 68 -21.66 13.36 6.18
N ALA A 69 -20.90 12.67 5.35
CA ALA A 69 -20.73 13.03 3.95
C ALA A 69 -22.08 13.00 3.20
N VAL A 70 -22.32 14.02 2.36
CA VAL A 70 -23.48 14.06 1.46
C VAL A 70 -23.20 13.18 0.25
N MET A 71 -23.27 11.89 0.46
CA MET A 71 -23.01 10.85 -0.51
C MET A 71 -23.76 9.59 -0.12
N ARG A 72 -23.73 8.53 -0.94
CA ARG A 72 -24.24 7.22 -0.58
C ARG A 72 -23.53 6.70 0.67
N ASP A 73 -24.29 6.12 1.59
CA ASP A 73 -23.74 5.51 2.81
C ASP A 73 -22.71 4.42 2.46
N GLY A 74 -21.63 4.40 3.21
CA GLY A 74 -20.56 3.40 3.08
C GLY A 74 -19.51 3.71 2.03
N ILE A 75 -19.59 4.82 1.29
CA ILE A 75 -18.57 5.17 0.28
C ILE A 75 -17.23 5.54 0.94
N ASP A 76 -17.25 6.02 2.15
CA ASP A 76 -16.08 6.31 2.98
C ASP A 76 -15.23 5.05 3.24
N TYR A 77 -15.86 3.87 3.27
CA TYR A 77 -15.14 2.60 3.45
C TYR A 77 -14.22 2.25 2.27
N GLU A 78 -14.46 2.83 1.11
CA GLU A 78 -13.63 2.55 -0.08
C GLU A 78 -12.30 3.31 -0.05
N PHE A 79 -12.23 4.46 0.61
CA PHE A 79 -11.00 5.27 0.66
C PHE A 79 -9.98 4.74 1.66
N THR A 80 -8.70 4.99 1.39
CA THR A 80 -7.58 4.62 2.27
C THR A 80 -7.56 5.49 3.52
N ILE A 81 -7.76 6.79 3.36
CA ILE A 81 -7.81 7.79 4.44
C ILE A 81 -9.06 8.64 4.22
N VAL A 82 -9.78 8.93 5.29
CA VAL A 82 -10.92 9.87 5.31
C VAL A 82 -10.69 10.89 6.39
N PHE A 83 -10.75 12.16 6.01
CA PHE A 83 -10.63 13.30 6.90
C PHE A 83 -11.95 14.05 7.01
N ASP A 84 -12.42 14.25 8.23
CA ASP A 84 -13.53 15.14 8.53
C ASP A 84 -12.97 16.50 8.94
N ILE A 85 -13.36 17.54 8.18
CA ILE A 85 -12.87 18.90 8.39
C ILE A 85 -14.03 19.75 8.91
N ASN A 86 -13.86 20.34 10.09
CA ASN A 86 -14.87 21.21 10.69
C ASN A 86 -14.76 22.67 10.19
N MET A 87 -15.70 23.52 10.61
CA MET A 87 -15.76 24.94 10.22
C MET A 87 -14.55 25.77 10.71
N LYS A 88 -13.78 25.27 11.66
CA LYS A 88 -12.54 25.90 12.16
C LYS A 88 -11.30 25.36 11.46
N HIS A 89 -11.49 24.60 10.36
CA HIS A 89 -10.42 23.92 9.61
C HIS A 89 -9.63 22.89 10.44
N GLN A 90 -10.19 22.44 11.55
CA GLN A 90 -9.63 21.33 12.31
C GLN A 90 -10.07 20.01 11.67
N THR A 91 -9.15 19.11 11.57
CA THR A 91 -9.27 17.84 10.84
C THR A 91 -9.10 16.67 11.80
N ILE A 92 -10.00 15.71 11.70
CA ILE A 92 -9.92 14.41 12.37
C ILE A 92 -9.88 13.31 11.30
N ALA A 93 -9.05 12.31 11.47
CA ALA A 93 -9.11 11.11 10.65
C ALA A 93 -10.25 10.21 11.17
N SER A 94 -11.36 10.17 10.44
CA SER A 94 -12.48 9.24 10.75
C SER A 94 -12.21 7.83 10.25
N LYS A 95 -11.32 7.69 9.26
CA LYS A 95 -10.79 6.43 8.79
C LYS A 95 -9.35 6.60 8.32
N ASP A 96 -8.51 5.64 8.66
CA ASP A 96 -7.12 5.65 8.25
C ASP A 96 -6.56 4.22 8.25
N ARG A 97 -6.33 3.67 7.07
CA ARG A 97 -5.69 2.35 6.88
C ARG A 97 -4.17 2.41 6.97
N THR A 98 -3.60 3.63 7.03
CA THR A 98 -2.15 3.84 7.06
C THR A 98 -1.59 3.93 8.48
N ASN A 99 -2.45 4.14 9.48
CA ASN A 99 -2.11 4.46 10.88
C ASN A 99 -1.29 5.76 11.04
N LEU A 100 -1.30 6.64 10.04
CA LEU A 100 -0.58 7.91 10.10
C LEU A 100 -1.27 8.95 10.99
N PHE A 101 -2.60 8.96 11.01
CA PHE A 101 -3.41 10.03 11.60
C PHE A 101 -4.42 9.54 12.64
N ILE A 102 -4.83 8.27 12.61
CA ILE A 102 -5.82 7.74 13.54
C ILE A 102 -5.32 7.86 15.00
N GLY A 103 -6.22 8.27 15.90
CA GLY A 103 -5.89 8.44 17.32
C GLY A 103 -5.00 9.64 17.64
N LYS A 104 -4.64 10.47 16.65
CA LYS A 104 -3.92 11.72 16.87
C LYS A 104 -4.88 12.87 17.22
N PRO A 105 -4.40 13.91 17.91
CA PRO A 105 -5.17 15.14 18.13
C PRO A 105 -5.59 15.79 16.81
N ASP A 106 -6.64 16.63 16.89
CA ASP A 106 -7.10 17.44 15.76
C ASP A 106 -5.95 18.28 15.19
N PHE A 107 -5.87 18.35 13.87
CA PHE A 107 -4.82 19.08 13.17
C PHE A 107 -5.39 19.89 12.00
N THR A 108 -4.62 20.80 11.46
CA THR A 108 -4.94 21.50 10.21
C THR A 108 -4.15 20.87 9.08
N ILE A 109 -4.81 20.57 7.96
CA ILE A 109 -4.15 20.05 6.76
C ILE A 109 -3.18 21.10 6.23
N THR A 110 -1.94 20.68 6.04
CA THR A 110 -0.84 21.51 5.52
C THR A 110 -0.07 20.73 4.43
N PRO A 111 0.87 21.35 3.71
CA PRO A 111 1.75 20.62 2.81
C PRO A 111 2.49 19.46 3.49
N THR A 112 2.83 19.59 4.78
CA THR A 112 3.45 18.51 5.57
C THR A 112 2.54 17.29 5.68
N THR A 113 1.22 17.48 5.76
CA THR A 113 0.26 16.36 5.75
C THR A 113 0.37 15.55 4.45
N GLY A 114 0.49 16.24 3.32
CA GLY A 114 0.69 15.60 2.02
C GLY A 114 2.04 14.87 1.94
N GLN A 115 3.11 15.47 2.50
CA GLN A 115 4.43 14.85 2.52
C GLN A 115 4.43 13.54 3.34
N ILE A 116 3.80 13.53 4.52
CA ILE A 116 3.67 12.33 5.35
C ILE A 116 2.97 11.20 4.58
N ILE A 117 1.90 11.51 3.83
CA ILE A 117 1.20 10.52 3.01
C ILE A 117 2.09 10.03 1.86
N LEU A 118 2.79 10.94 1.20
CA LEU A 118 3.70 10.60 0.11
C LEU A 118 4.85 9.71 0.59
N ASP A 119 5.43 10.04 1.73
CA ASP A 119 6.49 9.24 2.35
C ASP A 119 5.99 7.83 2.65
N TRP A 120 4.78 7.70 3.21
CA TRP A 120 4.15 6.39 3.44
C TRP A 120 3.91 5.62 2.13
N CYS A 121 3.47 6.28 1.07
CA CYS A 121 3.29 5.64 -0.23
C CYS A 121 4.61 5.11 -0.81
N ASN A 122 5.71 5.80 -0.53
CA ASN A 122 7.06 5.45 -1.01
C ASN A 122 7.80 4.48 -0.07
N ASP A 123 7.37 4.34 1.18
CA ASP A 123 8.05 3.55 2.22
C ASP A 123 8.02 2.03 1.93
N GLY A 124 7.08 1.57 1.12
CA GLY A 124 6.94 0.16 0.75
C GLY A 124 7.90 -0.30 -0.35
N VAL A 125 8.25 0.58 -1.29
CA VAL A 125 9.12 0.25 -2.44
C VAL A 125 9.87 1.51 -2.87
N ASN A 126 11.07 1.72 -2.35
CA ASN A 126 11.94 2.77 -2.86
C ASN A 126 13.05 2.17 -3.73
N LEU A 127 13.63 3.01 -4.59
CA LEU A 127 14.70 2.63 -5.52
C LEU A 127 15.89 1.95 -4.80
N GLU A 128 16.26 2.44 -3.62
CA GLU A 128 17.37 1.94 -2.82
C GLU A 128 17.10 0.53 -2.26
N MET A 129 15.85 0.26 -1.85
CA MET A 129 15.46 -1.07 -1.40
C MET A 129 15.54 -2.08 -2.55
N ILE A 130 15.11 -1.70 -3.77
CA ILE A 130 15.22 -2.59 -4.93
C ILE A 130 16.68 -2.79 -5.32
N ARG A 131 17.51 -1.74 -5.31
CA ARG A 131 18.96 -1.85 -5.52
C ARG A 131 19.63 -2.79 -4.52
N SER A 132 19.25 -2.68 -3.25
CA SER A 132 19.73 -3.59 -2.20
C SER A 132 19.35 -5.05 -2.50
N LYS A 133 18.11 -5.32 -2.94
CA LYS A 133 17.65 -6.65 -3.35
C LYS A 133 18.42 -7.15 -4.57
N ILE A 134 18.61 -6.31 -5.60
CA ILE A 134 19.43 -6.65 -6.79
C ILE A 134 20.84 -7.03 -6.34
N ASN A 135 21.49 -6.20 -5.51
CA ASN A 135 22.85 -6.43 -5.05
C ASN A 135 22.99 -7.69 -4.20
N SER A 136 21.99 -8.03 -3.39
CA SER A 136 21.99 -9.22 -2.54
C SER A 136 21.63 -10.52 -3.25
N SER A 137 21.10 -10.47 -4.49
CA SER A 137 20.75 -11.66 -5.25
C SER A 137 21.98 -12.52 -5.54
N LYS A 138 21.85 -13.83 -5.38
CA LYS A 138 22.93 -14.81 -5.54
C LYS A 138 22.83 -15.61 -6.83
N THR A 139 21.64 -15.63 -7.45
CA THR A 139 21.36 -16.39 -8.66
C THR A 139 20.67 -15.53 -9.73
N ILE A 140 20.75 -15.99 -10.98
CA ILE A 140 20.07 -15.33 -12.11
C ILE A 140 18.55 -15.45 -11.95
N GLU A 141 18.07 -16.55 -11.38
CA GLU A 141 16.65 -16.81 -11.13
C GLU A 141 16.09 -15.80 -10.12
N GLU A 142 16.80 -15.55 -8.99
CA GLU A 142 16.44 -14.52 -8.01
C GLU A 142 16.43 -13.13 -8.65
N LEU A 143 17.43 -12.80 -9.45
CA LEU A 143 17.51 -11.51 -10.15
C LEU A 143 16.35 -11.33 -11.13
N THR A 144 15.96 -12.39 -11.83
CA THR A 144 14.82 -12.38 -12.75
C THR A 144 13.50 -12.22 -12.00
N ALA A 145 13.35 -12.85 -10.84
CA ALA A 145 12.17 -12.68 -9.99
C ALA A 145 11.99 -11.22 -9.53
N ILE A 146 13.09 -10.57 -9.10
CA ILE A 146 13.09 -9.15 -8.74
C ILE A 146 12.68 -8.28 -9.96
N TYR A 147 13.20 -8.59 -11.15
CA TYR A 147 12.87 -7.88 -12.38
C TYR A 147 11.37 -7.93 -12.68
N HIS A 148 10.72 -9.08 -12.54
CA HIS A 148 9.28 -9.22 -12.77
C HIS A 148 8.41 -8.64 -11.64
N GLN A 149 8.95 -8.53 -10.44
CA GLN A 149 8.22 -8.00 -9.27
C GLN A 149 8.04 -6.48 -9.32
N TYR A 150 8.96 -5.75 -9.97
CA TYR A 150 8.99 -4.28 -9.96
C TYR A 150 9.09 -3.68 -11.38
N PRO A 151 8.10 -3.92 -12.26
CA PRO A 151 8.13 -3.48 -13.65
C PRO A 151 8.19 -1.95 -13.83
N GLU A 152 7.61 -1.19 -12.90
CA GLU A 152 7.58 0.26 -12.91
C GLU A 152 8.96 0.91 -12.75
N TRP A 153 9.94 0.18 -12.22
CA TRP A 153 11.30 0.66 -11.96
C TRP A 153 12.33 0.27 -13.03
N TYR A 154 11.90 -0.39 -14.11
CA TYR A 154 12.84 -0.93 -15.13
C TYR A 154 13.76 0.13 -15.72
N GLN A 155 13.22 1.28 -16.12
CA GLN A 155 14.02 2.31 -16.77
C GLN A 155 15.15 2.82 -15.86
N GLN A 156 14.87 2.96 -14.57
CA GLN A 156 15.80 3.49 -13.59
C GLN A 156 16.83 2.47 -13.10
N LEU A 157 16.50 1.19 -13.16
CA LEU A 157 17.32 0.08 -12.62
C LEU A 157 17.95 -0.80 -13.70
N THR A 158 17.80 -0.47 -14.98
CA THR A 158 18.37 -1.27 -16.10
C THR A 158 19.87 -1.48 -15.93
N SER A 159 20.61 -0.45 -15.55
CA SER A 159 22.06 -0.51 -15.34
C SER A 159 22.42 -1.47 -14.20
N ASP A 160 21.69 -1.37 -13.07
CA ASP A 160 21.90 -2.21 -11.88
C ASP A 160 21.65 -3.70 -12.22
N PHE A 161 20.57 -4.00 -12.94
CA PHE A 161 20.25 -5.37 -13.40
C PHE A 161 21.31 -5.92 -14.34
N MET A 162 21.77 -5.14 -15.32
CA MET A 162 22.79 -5.57 -16.28
C MET A 162 24.12 -5.86 -15.59
N GLN A 163 24.56 -4.97 -14.71
CA GLN A 163 25.80 -5.13 -13.96
C GLN A 163 25.76 -6.38 -13.08
N LYS A 164 24.66 -6.58 -12.33
CA LYS A 164 24.53 -7.75 -11.47
C LYS A 164 24.45 -9.05 -12.26
N LYS A 165 23.72 -9.07 -13.39
CA LYS A 165 23.63 -10.22 -14.28
C LYS A 165 25.01 -10.63 -14.80
N ALA A 166 25.82 -9.66 -15.27
CA ALA A 166 27.18 -9.91 -15.73
C ALA A 166 28.06 -10.51 -14.62
N ALA A 167 27.97 -9.95 -13.39
CA ALA A 167 28.71 -10.46 -12.23
C ALA A 167 28.35 -11.92 -11.90
N LEU A 168 27.06 -12.26 -11.90
CA LEU A 168 26.58 -13.63 -11.63
C LEU A 168 27.00 -14.62 -12.74
N GLN A 169 27.05 -14.18 -14.00
CA GLN A 169 27.53 -15.01 -15.13
C GLN A 169 29.00 -15.32 -15.01
N VAL A 170 29.82 -14.35 -14.60
CA VAL A 170 31.28 -14.57 -14.38
C VAL A 170 31.52 -15.58 -13.26
N GLN A 171 30.76 -15.49 -12.15
CA GLN A 171 30.85 -16.46 -11.04
C GLN A 171 30.49 -17.88 -11.48
N LYS A 172 29.49 -18.06 -12.34
CA LYS A 172 29.05 -19.37 -12.83
C LYS A 172 30.12 -20.02 -13.75
N ASN A 173 30.95 -19.23 -14.40
CA ASN A 173 31.99 -19.71 -15.35
C ASN A 173 33.37 -19.88 -14.72
N GLN A 174 33.55 -19.64 -13.41
CA GLN A 174 34.78 -19.96 -12.73
C GLN A 174 34.87 -21.47 -12.51
N PRO A 175 35.93 -22.16 -12.98
CA PRO A 175 36.14 -23.57 -12.71
C PRO A 175 36.33 -23.77 -11.20
N THR A 176 35.53 -24.67 -10.62
CA THR A 176 35.68 -25.10 -9.22
C THR A 176 37.06 -25.84 -9.15
N ILE A 177 38.08 -25.17 -8.65
CA ILE A 177 39.34 -25.84 -8.33
C ILE A 177 39.10 -26.68 -7.10
N ASN A 178 38.74 -27.93 -7.31
CA ASN A 178 38.70 -28.92 -6.23
C ASN A 178 40.14 -29.17 -5.77
N TYR A 179 40.56 -28.50 -4.72
CA TYR A 179 41.81 -28.77 -4.04
C TYR A 179 41.61 -30.07 -3.23
N THR A 180 42.04 -31.18 -3.80
CA THR A 180 42.18 -32.43 -3.06
C THR A 180 43.53 -32.37 -2.33
N PRO A 181 43.57 -32.31 -0.98
CA PRO A 181 44.83 -32.35 -0.27
C PRO A 181 45.47 -33.74 -0.48
N ASN A 182 46.60 -33.79 -1.21
CA ASN A 182 47.44 -35.00 -1.25
C ASN A 182 48.03 -35.20 0.14
N TYR A 183 47.45 -36.08 0.92
CA TYR A 183 48.07 -36.60 2.13
C TYR A 183 49.24 -37.49 1.73
N ILE A 184 50.47 -36.97 1.85
CA ILE A 184 51.68 -37.81 1.83
C ILE A 184 51.71 -38.59 3.16
N ARG A 185 51.41 -39.89 3.06
CA ARG A 185 51.56 -40.81 4.16
C ARG A 185 53.04 -41.07 4.39
N TYR A 186 53.67 -40.44 5.39
CA TYR A 186 54.97 -40.88 5.92
C TYR A 186 54.78 -42.18 6.66
N GLY A 187 55.51 -43.23 6.19
CA GLY A 187 55.47 -44.53 6.77
C GLY A 187 56.05 -44.54 8.20
N ASN A 188 55.35 -45.18 9.13
CA ASN A 188 55.80 -45.46 10.47
C ASN A 188 56.92 -46.53 10.43
N ASN A 189 58.13 -46.12 10.65
CA ASN A 189 59.15 -47.05 11.15
C ASN A 189 59.09 -47.07 12.69
N ALA A 190 58.42 -48.05 13.23
CA ALA A 190 58.51 -48.39 14.65
C ALA A 190 59.81 -49.15 14.86
N VAL A 191 60.79 -48.55 15.51
CA VAL A 191 61.95 -49.26 16.05
C VAL A 191 61.62 -49.61 17.49
N ALA A 192 61.48 -50.91 17.70
CA ALA A 192 61.41 -51.49 19.04
C ALA A 192 62.78 -51.39 19.72
N ALA A 193 62.87 -50.68 20.82
CA ALA A 193 64.01 -50.71 21.73
C ALA A 193 63.75 -51.72 22.80
N SER A 194 64.55 -52.78 22.79
CA SER A 194 64.64 -53.80 23.81
C SER A 194 65.38 -53.32 25.04
N GLN A 195 64.98 -53.81 26.17
CA GLN A 195 65.43 -53.66 27.55
C GLN A 195 66.95 -53.87 27.74
N SER A 196 67.49 -53.08 28.62
CA SER A 196 68.45 -53.51 29.63
C SER A 196 68.35 -52.58 30.84
#